data_e0f562c138caf4bbe3af603ae21abdac
#
_entry.id   e0f562c138caf4bbe3af603ae21abdac
#
_cell.length_a   1.000
_cell.length_b   1.000
_cell.length_c   1.000
_cell.angle_alpha   90.00
_cell.angle_beta   90.00
_cell.angle_gamma   90.00
#
_symmetry.space_group_name_H-M   'P 1'
#
loop_
_entity.id
_entity.type
_entity.pdbx_description
1 polymer ?
#
loop_
_entity_poly.entity_id
_entity_poly.type
_entity_poly.pdbx_seq_one_letter_code
_entity_poly.pdbx_strand_id
1 'polypeptide(L)'
;RKLMCLSFSFLEFGKERLWSEDYWFTPILVRHDMIKEAVGGWSAMLRVFLNRFLKGPTGISTAGLPLEVDNDIFYIVANVSNLLADGEGHQTALEWGGASSIKPCFRHWNVLKVGTDVASRDPLFVELDCADPGRFKCASTSDLHDIADALFELQARVADGRIVQAKLDKFQKACGFGCLPSGMLADRQLGLDLVNVCTYDWMHTFLQDGMMSMDAALLLEAGHSKLD
;
A
#
# COMPACT_ATOMS: atom_id res chain seq x y z
N ARG A 1 11.15 19.39 6.91
CA ARG A 1 11.67 18.06 6.56
C ARG A 1 10.55 17.04 6.75
N LYS A 2 10.28 16.22 5.72
CA LYS A 2 9.22 15.21 5.77
C LYS A 2 9.65 14.06 6.69
N LEU A 3 8.75 13.63 7.58
CA LEU A 3 8.90 12.46 8.44
C LEU A 3 7.98 11.36 7.90
N MET A 4 8.40 10.12 8.04
CA MET A 4 7.58 8.95 7.87
C MET A 4 7.46 8.24 9.21
N CYS A 5 6.27 7.86 9.56
CA CYS A 5 5.99 7.12 10.79
C CYS A 5 5.18 5.85 10.48
N LEU A 6 5.39 4.85 11.33
CA LEU A 6 4.49 3.72 11.46
C LEU A 6 3.90 3.79 12.86
N SER A 7 2.58 3.87 12.92
CA SER A 7 1.85 3.76 14.18
C SER A 7 0.85 2.63 14.08
N PHE A 8 0.59 1.95 15.19
CA PHE A 8 -0.43 0.91 15.26
C PHE A 8 -1.25 1.03 16.54
N SER A 9 -2.44 0.46 16.51
CA SER A 9 -3.33 0.33 17.65
C SER A 9 -4.11 -0.98 17.55
N PHE A 10 -4.86 -1.31 18.58
CA PHE A 10 -5.71 -2.49 18.61
C PHE A 10 -7.17 -2.09 18.41
N LEU A 11 -7.86 -2.72 17.45
CA LEU A 11 -9.28 -2.45 17.19
C LEU A 11 -10.17 -2.74 18.39
N GLU A 12 -9.74 -3.66 19.25
CA GLU A 12 -10.40 -4.06 20.49
C GLU A 12 -10.50 -2.92 21.51
N PHE A 13 -9.67 -1.88 21.40
CA PHE A 13 -9.82 -0.69 22.24
C PHE A 13 -11.13 0.06 22.00
N GLY A 14 -11.73 -0.18 20.84
CA GLY A 14 -13.01 0.44 20.47
C GLY A 14 -12.86 1.86 19.95
N LYS A 15 -13.91 2.31 19.27
CA LYS A 15 -13.91 3.57 18.51
C LYS A 15 -13.52 4.78 19.36
N GLU A 16 -14.03 4.89 20.58
CA GLU A 16 -13.80 6.07 21.43
C GLU A 16 -12.33 6.24 21.81
N ARG A 17 -11.63 5.13 22.10
CA ARG A 17 -10.22 5.15 22.48
C ARG A 17 -9.29 5.33 21.27
N LEU A 18 -9.66 4.80 20.10
CA LEU A 18 -8.89 4.98 18.87
C LEU A 18 -8.83 6.45 18.39
N TRP A 19 -9.65 7.36 18.95
CA TRP A 19 -9.57 8.79 18.70
C TRP A 19 -8.52 9.51 19.56
N SER A 20 -7.99 8.85 20.62
CA SER A 20 -6.94 9.40 21.45
C SER A 20 -5.58 8.86 21.02
N GLU A 21 -4.59 9.76 20.92
CA GLU A 21 -3.20 9.39 20.62
C GLU A 21 -2.56 8.49 21.69
N ASP A 22 -3.08 8.50 22.93
CA ASP A 22 -2.60 7.67 24.03
C ASP A 22 -2.72 6.16 23.76
N TYR A 23 -3.58 5.77 22.81
CA TYR A 23 -3.80 4.37 22.42
C TYR A 23 -3.07 3.98 21.14
N TRP A 24 -2.20 4.85 20.63
CA TRP A 24 -1.39 4.58 19.45
C TRP A 24 0.09 4.39 19.82
N PHE A 25 0.67 3.35 19.28
CA PHE A 25 2.08 3.02 19.45
C PHE A 25 2.83 3.40 18.17
N THR A 26 3.89 4.20 18.30
CA THR A 26 4.71 4.63 17.15
C THR A 26 6.12 4.06 17.24
N PRO A 27 6.32 2.79 16.83
CA PRO A 27 7.61 2.13 16.92
C PRO A 27 8.63 2.66 15.91
N ILE A 28 8.18 3.26 14.81
CA ILE A 28 9.07 3.79 13.78
C ILE A 28 8.71 5.24 13.51
N LEU A 29 9.71 6.11 13.68
CA LEU A 29 9.69 7.50 13.25
C LEU A 29 11.03 7.80 12.58
N VAL A 30 11.02 8.08 11.29
CA VAL A 30 12.25 8.26 10.52
C VAL A 30 12.11 9.38 9.50
N ARG A 31 13.21 10.05 9.22
CA ARG A 31 13.24 11.08 8.20
C ARG A 31 13.16 10.45 6.80
N HIS A 32 12.38 11.06 5.92
CA HIS A 32 12.18 10.58 4.55
C HIS A 32 13.49 10.47 3.74
N ASP A 33 14.41 11.42 3.93
CA ASP A 33 15.72 11.40 3.28
C ASP A 33 16.57 10.17 3.70
N MET A 34 16.53 9.78 4.98
CA MET A 34 17.22 8.58 5.47
C MET A 34 16.64 7.28 4.88
N ILE A 35 15.33 7.24 4.66
CA ILE A 35 14.68 6.07 4.05
C ILE A 35 15.14 5.88 2.61
N LYS A 36 15.36 6.96 1.86
CA LYS A 36 15.85 6.89 0.48
C LYS A 36 17.26 6.31 0.36
N GLU A 37 18.06 6.45 1.41
CA GLU A 37 19.41 5.88 1.50
C GLU A 37 19.40 4.43 1.98
N ALA A 38 18.32 3.97 2.60
CA ALA A 38 18.19 2.61 3.08
C ALA A 38 17.94 1.63 1.90
N VAL A 39 18.64 0.51 1.92
CA VAL A 39 18.45 -0.56 0.91
C VAL A 39 17.02 -1.10 1.01
N GLY A 40 16.26 -1.00 -0.09
CA GLY A 40 14.86 -1.41 -0.14
C GLY A 40 13.87 -0.42 0.48
N GLY A 41 14.35 0.72 0.95
CA GLY A 41 13.52 1.85 1.38
C GLY A 41 12.49 1.50 2.45
N TRP A 42 11.33 2.14 2.38
CA TRP A 42 10.24 1.98 3.34
C TRP A 42 9.64 0.58 3.31
N SER A 43 9.48 -0.02 2.12
CA SER A 43 8.95 -1.38 1.96
C SER A 43 9.77 -2.41 2.72
N ALA A 44 11.11 -2.33 2.63
CA ALA A 44 12.01 -3.22 3.38
C ALA A 44 11.92 -3.00 4.90
N MET A 45 11.82 -1.76 5.35
CA MET A 45 11.65 -1.44 6.78
C MET A 45 10.34 -2.02 7.33
N LEU A 46 9.25 -1.83 6.61
CA LEU A 46 7.94 -2.41 6.97
C LEU A 46 8.00 -3.93 7.02
N ARG A 47 8.60 -4.56 6.01
CA ARG A 47 8.80 -6.00 5.99
C ARG A 47 9.53 -6.51 7.23
N VAL A 48 10.66 -5.88 7.58
CA VAL A 48 11.45 -6.26 8.76
C VAL A 48 10.64 -6.08 10.04
N PHE A 49 9.95 -4.94 10.18
CA PHE A 49 9.09 -4.68 11.33
C PHE A 49 7.98 -5.73 11.46
N LEU A 50 7.21 -5.96 10.41
CA LEU A 50 6.10 -6.91 10.42
C LEU A 50 6.57 -8.33 10.70
N ASN A 51 7.69 -8.76 10.13
CA ASN A 51 8.27 -10.07 10.42
C ASN A 51 8.69 -10.21 11.88
N ARG A 52 9.34 -9.19 12.45
CA ARG A 52 9.79 -9.20 13.83
C ARG A 52 8.63 -9.08 14.81
N PHE A 53 7.74 -8.14 14.56
CA PHE A 53 6.62 -7.84 15.45
C PHE A 53 5.51 -8.90 15.37
N LEU A 54 5.18 -9.40 14.18
CA LEU A 54 4.08 -10.35 14.00
C LEU A 54 4.54 -11.80 14.09
N LYS A 55 5.53 -12.20 13.29
CA LYS A 55 5.82 -13.60 12.96
C LYS A 55 7.08 -14.15 13.62
N GLY A 56 7.94 -13.31 14.21
CA GLY A 56 9.14 -13.78 14.88
C GLY A 56 8.83 -14.76 16.03
N PRO A 57 9.82 -15.46 16.57
CA PRO A 57 9.62 -16.40 17.70
C PRO A 57 8.91 -15.78 18.91
N THR A 58 9.09 -14.47 19.10
CA THR A 58 8.42 -13.64 20.12
C THR A 58 7.34 -12.75 19.52
N GLY A 59 6.93 -13.02 18.28
CA GLY A 59 5.95 -12.19 17.57
C GLY A 59 4.57 -12.27 18.19
N ILE A 60 3.82 -11.16 18.11
CA ILE A 60 2.50 -11.04 18.73
C ILE A 60 1.47 -12.05 18.16
N SER A 61 1.63 -12.48 16.92
CA SER A 61 0.73 -13.48 16.31
C SER A 61 1.14 -14.93 16.61
N THR A 62 2.33 -15.14 17.17
CA THR A 62 2.88 -16.48 17.46
C THR A 62 2.97 -16.75 18.94
N ALA A 63 3.73 -15.95 19.68
CA ALA A 63 3.93 -16.10 21.12
C ALA A 63 2.98 -15.25 21.95
N GLY A 64 2.42 -14.19 21.36
CA GLY A 64 1.66 -13.18 22.07
C GLY A 64 2.55 -12.18 22.83
N LEU A 65 1.98 -11.05 23.19
CA LEU A 65 2.59 -10.05 24.06
C LEU A 65 2.19 -10.35 25.51
N PRO A 66 3.14 -10.66 26.41
CA PRO A 66 2.80 -10.90 27.81
C PRO A 66 2.35 -9.59 28.49
N LEU A 67 1.25 -9.65 29.19
CA LEU A 67 0.69 -8.58 30.01
C LEU A 67 0.49 -9.09 31.43
N GLU A 68 1.13 -8.46 32.40
CA GLU A 68 0.94 -8.77 33.82
C GLU A 68 -0.21 -7.91 34.38
N VAL A 69 -1.23 -8.56 34.91
CA VAL A 69 -2.37 -7.93 35.57
C VAL A 69 -2.62 -8.69 36.89
N ASP A 70 -2.55 -7.99 38.01
CA ASP A 70 -2.80 -8.55 39.36
C ASP A 70 -1.95 -9.80 39.68
N ASN A 71 -0.69 -9.82 39.24
CA ASN A 71 0.29 -10.91 39.32
C ASN A 71 0.00 -12.15 38.42
N ASP A 72 -1.02 -12.07 37.57
CA ASP A 72 -1.28 -13.06 36.52
C ASP A 72 -0.71 -12.60 35.19
N ILE A 73 -0.18 -13.54 34.38
CA ILE A 73 0.36 -13.24 33.05
C ILE A 73 -0.67 -13.65 31.99
N PHE A 74 -1.14 -12.67 31.26
CA PHE A 74 -2.00 -12.82 30.08
C PHE A 74 -1.18 -12.65 28.80
N TYR A 75 -1.55 -13.31 27.72
CA TYR A 75 -0.92 -13.14 26.42
C TYR A 75 -1.89 -12.52 25.42
N ILE A 76 -1.55 -11.33 24.92
CA ILE A 76 -2.31 -10.69 23.84
C ILE A 76 -1.80 -11.25 22.51
N VAL A 77 -2.66 -11.98 21.81
CA VAL A 77 -2.38 -12.49 20.46
C VAL A 77 -3.13 -11.62 19.46
N ALA A 78 -2.44 -11.09 18.46
CA ALA A 78 -3.04 -10.21 17.46
C ALA A 78 -2.49 -10.45 16.05
N ASN A 79 -3.27 -10.10 15.04
CA ASN A 79 -2.87 -10.07 13.64
C ASN A 79 -3.14 -8.69 13.04
N VAL A 80 -2.50 -8.37 11.92
CA VAL A 80 -2.79 -7.17 11.16
C VAL A 80 -4.13 -7.32 10.45
N SER A 81 -5.07 -6.44 10.75
CA SER A 81 -6.37 -6.37 10.07
C SER A 81 -6.39 -5.27 9.00
N ASN A 82 -5.73 -4.14 9.24
CA ASN A 82 -5.68 -3.02 8.32
C ASN A 82 -4.28 -2.39 8.30
N LEU A 83 -3.82 -2.03 7.12
CA LEU A 83 -2.68 -1.15 6.86
C LEU A 83 -3.24 0.15 6.27
N LEU A 84 -3.49 1.13 7.13
CA LEU A 84 -4.04 2.42 6.74
C LEU A 84 -2.92 3.35 6.31
N ALA A 85 -3.00 3.88 5.10
CA ALA A 85 -2.05 4.85 4.59
C ALA A 85 -2.69 5.76 3.53
N ASP A 86 -2.07 6.91 3.29
CA ASP A 86 -2.35 7.72 2.11
C ASP A 86 -1.84 7.04 0.81
N GLY A 87 -2.11 7.65 -0.32
CA GLY A 87 -1.67 7.10 -1.62
C GLY A 87 -0.15 6.95 -1.72
N GLU A 88 0.62 7.89 -1.17
CA GLU A 88 2.09 7.83 -1.16
C GLU A 88 2.61 6.74 -0.19
N GLY A 89 1.96 6.58 0.95
CA GLY A 89 2.27 5.51 1.89
C GLY A 89 2.11 4.13 1.26
N HIS A 90 1.01 3.88 0.54
CA HIS A 90 0.81 2.64 -0.20
C HIS A 90 1.79 2.47 -1.36
N GLN A 91 2.09 3.55 -2.10
CA GLN A 91 3.10 3.50 -3.17
C GLN A 91 4.45 3.04 -2.63
N THR A 92 4.90 3.62 -1.53
CA THR A 92 6.20 3.28 -0.94
C THR A 92 6.20 1.92 -0.25
N ALA A 93 5.10 1.52 0.38
CA ALA A 93 4.98 0.22 1.05
C ALA A 93 4.95 -0.95 0.05
N LEU A 94 4.15 -0.83 -1.01
CA LEU A 94 3.96 -1.87 -2.03
C LEU A 94 4.88 -1.70 -3.24
N GLU A 95 5.70 -0.64 -3.28
CA GLU A 95 6.53 -0.31 -4.46
C GLU A 95 5.69 -0.19 -5.74
N TRP A 96 4.47 0.29 -5.57
CA TRP A 96 3.50 0.51 -6.64
C TRP A 96 3.66 1.91 -7.24
N GLY A 97 3.48 2.03 -8.55
CA GLY A 97 3.68 3.28 -9.29
C GLY A 97 2.63 4.38 -9.05
N GLY A 98 1.61 4.09 -8.24
CA GLY A 98 0.60 5.06 -7.84
C GLY A 98 -0.47 5.35 -8.89
N ALA A 99 -1.39 6.26 -8.54
CA ALA A 99 -2.53 6.64 -9.36
C ALA A 99 -2.16 7.23 -10.73
N SER A 100 -0.95 7.79 -10.87
CA SER A 100 -0.46 8.35 -12.14
C SER A 100 0.14 7.31 -13.10
N SER A 101 0.37 6.09 -12.65
CA SER A 101 0.92 5.00 -13.46
C SER A 101 -0.09 4.43 -14.46
N ILE A 102 0.38 3.60 -15.40
CA ILE A 102 -0.51 2.87 -16.33
C ILE A 102 -1.47 1.96 -15.57
N LYS A 103 -1.04 1.45 -14.41
CA LYS A 103 -1.84 0.68 -13.45
C LYS A 103 -2.18 1.55 -12.24
N PRO A 104 -3.23 2.37 -12.30
CA PRO A 104 -3.58 3.36 -11.27
C PRO A 104 -4.16 2.74 -9.99
N CYS A 105 -4.41 1.43 -9.97
CA CYS A 105 -4.98 0.72 -8.84
C CYS A 105 -4.29 -0.63 -8.66
N PHE A 106 -3.71 -0.87 -7.49
CA PHE A 106 -3.11 -2.17 -7.16
C PHE A 106 -4.17 -3.24 -6.79
N ARG A 107 -5.38 -2.81 -6.42
CA ARG A 107 -6.47 -3.70 -6.03
C ARG A 107 -7.23 -4.33 -7.21
N HIS A 108 -7.08 -3.76 -8.41
CA HIS A 108 -7.77 -4.24 -9.61
C HIS A 108 -6.77 -4.48 -10.73
N TRP A 109 -6.60 -5.74 -11.09
CA TRP A 109 -5.57 -6.11 -12.07
C TRP A 109 -5.87 -5.65 -13.50
N ASN A 110 -7.14 -5.41 -13.85
CA ASN A 110 -7.56 -5.05 -15.19
C ASN A 110 -7.86 -3.56 -15.39
N VAL A 111 -7.66 -2.73 -14.36
CA VAL A 111 -7.89 -1.28 -14.47
C VAL A 111 -6.65 -0.57 -14.99
N LEU A 112 -6.83 0.22 -16.04
CA LEU A 112 -5.78 0.99 -16.70
C LEU A 112 -6.09 2.49 -16.63
N LYS A 113 -5.04 3.29 -16.75
CA LYS A 113 -5.15 4.76 -16.89
C LYS A 113 -5.94 5.09 -18.15
N VAL A 114 -6.77 6.14 -18.05
CA VAL A 114 -7.55 6.70 -19.17
C VAL A 114 -6.63 7.06 -20.35
N GLY A 115 -7.06 6.72 -21.57
CA GLY A 115 -6.29 6.93 -22.78
C GLY A 115 -5.20 5.89 -23.05
N THR A 116 -5.29 4.73 -22.40
CA THR A 116 -4.36 3.62 -22.65
C THR A 116 -4.85 2.75 -23.81
N ASP A 117 -4.09 2.67 -24.90
CA ASP A 117 -4.43 1.90 -26.11
C ASP A 117 -4.84 0.44 -25.85
N VAL A 118 -4.35 -0.18 -24.77
CA VAL A 118 -4.66 -1.57 -24.44
C VAL A 118 -6.12 -1.75 -24.09
N ALA A 119 -6.72 -0.82 -23.31
CA ALA A 119 -8.12 -0.91 -22.92
C ALA A 119 -9.08 -0.84 -24.13
N SER A 120 -8.67 -0.17 -25.21
CA SER A 120 -9.45 -0.07 -26.45
C SER A 120 -9.37 -1.35 -27.31
N ARG A 121 -8.34 -2.18 -27.10
CA ARG A 121 -8.06 -3.37 -27.94
C ARG A 121 -8.44 -4.69 -27.27
N ASP A 122 -8.48 -4.72 -25.94
CA ASP A 122 -8.77 -5.93 -25.18
C ASP A 122 -9.92 -5.67 -24.19
N PRO A 123 -11.08 -6.30 -24.38
CA PRO A 123 -12.27 -6.09 -23.56
C PRO A 123 -12.09 -6.56 -22.11
N LEU A 124 -11.03 -7.31 -21.79
CA LEU A 124 -10.69 -7.68 -20.40
C LEU A 124 -10.21 -6.48 -19.60
N PHE A 125 -9.63 -5.47 -20.24
CA PHE A 125 -9.18 -4.27 -19.59
C PHE A 125 -10.23 -3.17 -19.64
N VAL A 126 -10.23 -2.33 -18.61
CA VAL A 126 -11.12 -1.18 -18.50
C VAL A 126 -10.32 0.05 -18.08
N GLU A 127 -10.77 1.22 -18.51
CA GLU A 127 -10.20 2.47 -18.06
C GLU A 127 -10.74 2.85 -16.68
N LEU A 128 -9.97 3.64 -15.92
CA LEU A 128 -10.31 4.04 -14.55
C LEU A 128 -11.65 4.79 -14.43
N ASP A 129 -12.04 5.51 -15.50
CA ASP A 129 -13.30 6.27 -15.60
C ASP A 129 -14.49 5.43 -16.06
N CYS A 130 -14.34 4.11 -16.16
CA CYS A 130 -15.41 3.19 -16.51
C CYS A 130 -16.60 3.33 -15.53
N ALA A 131 -17.76 3.70 -16.04
CA ALA A 131 -18.97 3.92 -15.25
C ALA A 131 -19.57 2.63 -14.65
N ASP A 132 -19.13 1.45 -15.11
CA ASP A 132 -19.59 0.16 -14.60
C ASP A 132 -18.53 -0.49 -13.69
N PRO A 133 -18.66 -0.35 -12.34
CA PRO A 133 -17.71 -0.93 -11.40
C PRO A 133 -17.72 -2.47 -11.40
N GLY A 134 -18.76 -3.12 -11.92
CA GLY A 134 -18.83 -4.58 -12.05
C GLY A 134 -17.82 -5.15 -13.04
N ARG A 135 -17.25 -4.31 -13.90
CA ARG A 135 -16.17 -4.70 -14.80
C ARG A 135 -14.80 -4.72 -14.16
N PHE A 136 -14.62 -4.10 -12.98
CA PHE A 136 -13.37 -4.10 -12.25
C PHE A 136 -13.11 -5.49 -11.65
N LYS A 137 -11.96 -6.07 -11.95
CA LYS A 137 -11.57 -7.39 -11.48
C LYS A 137 -10.53 -7.26 -10.36
N CYS A 138 -10.91 -7.70 -9.17
CA CYS A 138 -10.01 -7.67 -8.02
C CYS A 138 -8.75 -8.50 -8.28
N ALA A 139 -7.61 -7.95 -7.90
CA ALA A 139 -6.38 -8.69 -7.74
C ALA A 139 -6.42 -9.50 -6.43
N SER A 140 -5.64 -10.54 -6.36
CA SER A 140 -5.32 -11.24 -5.13
C SER A 140 -3.90 -10.91 -4.68
N THR A 141 -3.57 -11.19 -3.43
CA THR A 141 -2.19 -11.10 -2.94
C THR A 141 -1.26 -12.05 -3.70
N SER A 142 -1.78 -13.20 -4.17
CA SER A 142 -1.01 -14.10 -5.04
C SER A 142 -0.62 -13.43 -6.35
N ASP A 143 -1.54 -12.69 -6.99
CA ASP A 143 -1.23 -11.97 -8.22
C ASP A 143 -0.12 -10.94 -8.02
N LEU A 144 -0.11 -10.23 -6.87
CA LEU A 144 0.96 -9.30 -6.54
C LEU A 144 2.31 -10.00 -6.34
N HIS A 145 2.31 -11.14 -5.68
CA HIS A 145 3.54 -11.95 -5.52
C HIS A 145 4.04 -12.51 -6.86
N ASP A 146 3.16 -12.92 -7.76
CA ASP A 146 3.54 -13.43 -9.07
C ASP A 146 4.14 -12.31 -9.95
N ILE A 147 3.63 -11.08 -9.85
CA ILE A 147 4.24 -9.90 -10.46
C ILE A 147 5.64 -9.65 -9.87
N ALA A 148 5.79 -9.74 -8.55
CA ALA A 148 7.08 -9.54 -7.89
C ALA A 148 8.11 -10.61 -8.34
N ASP A 149 7.73 -11.88 -8.38
CA ASP A 149 8.60 -12.97 -8.82
C ASP A 149 9.04 -12.79 -10.27
N ALA A 150 8.11 -12.41 -11.17
CA ALA A 150 8.44 -12.11 -12.56
C ALA A 150 9.43 -10.92 -12.68
N LEU A 151 9.27 -9.89 -11.85
CA LEU A 151 10.20 -8.77 -11.79
C LEU A 151 11.57 -9.19 -11.26
N PHE A 152 11.65 -10.02 -10.23
CA PHE A 152 12.93 -10.52 -9.68
C PHE A 152 13.67 -11.37 -10.71
N GLU A 153 12.95 -12.23 -11.46
CA GLU A 153 13.55 -12.98 -12.56
C GLU A 153 14.12 -12.05 -13.63
N LEU A 154 13.38 -11.02 -14.04
CA LEU A 154 13.85 -10.05 -15.01
C LEU A 154 15.04 -9.26 -14.50
N GLN A 155 15.06 -8.84 -13.23
CA GLN A 155 16.18 -8.15 -12.59
C GLN A 155 17.44 -9.03 -12.59
N ALA A 156 17.31 -10.30 -12.22
CA ALA A 156 18.42 -11.26 -12.27
C ALA A 156 18.97 -11.41 -13.70
N ARG A 157 18.10 -11.48 -14.71
CA ARG A 157 18.51 -11.56 -16.11
C ARG A 157 19.18 -10.30 -16.64
N VAL A 158 18.82 -9.13 -16.10
CA VAL A 158 19.55 -7.87 -16.38
C VAL A 158 20.93 -7.91 -15.74
N ALA A 159 21.02 -8.32 -14.47
CA ALA A 159 22.29 -8.44 -13.74
C ALA A 159 23.27 -9.41 -14.43
N ASP A 160 22.76 -10.51 -15.00
CA ASP A 160 23.52 -11.49 -15.77
C ASP A 160 23.85 -11.01 -17.21
N GLY A 161 23.40 -9.83 -17.62
CA GLY A 161 23.60 -9.31 -18.98
C GLY A 161 22.79 -10.01 -20.07
N ARG A 162 21.80 -10.86 -19.69
CA ARG A 162 20.96 -11.63 -20.67
C ARG A 162 19.90 -10.76 -21.33
N ILE A 163 19.48 -9.69 -20.68
CA ILE A 163 18.55 -8.71 -21.22
C ILE A 163 18.99 -7.30 -20.86
N VAL A 164 18.55 -6.32 -21.65
CA VAL A 164 18.85 -4.90 -21.42
C VAL A 164 17.91 -4.28 -20.38
N GLN A 165 18.40 -3.30 -19.62
CA GLN A 165 17.63 -2.58 -18.59
C GLN A 165 16.30 -2.04 -19.14
N ALA A 166 16.29 -1.49 -20.35
CA ALA A 166 15.08 -0.94 -20.97
C ALA A 166 13.91 -1.94 -21.06
N LYS A 167 14.20 -3.25 -21.10
CA LYS A 167 13.17 -4.29 -21.10
C LYS A 167 12.54 -4.45 -19.73
N LEU A 168 13.33 -4.38 -18.66
CA LEU A 168 12.84 -4.36 -17.28
C LEU A 168 12.00 -3.11 -17.04
N ASP A 169 12.49 -1.93 -17.42
CA ASP A 169 11.76 -0.66 -17.23
C ASP A 169 10.40 -0.68 -17.95
N LYS A 170 10.36 -1.25 -19.15
CA LYS A 170 9.10 -1.41 -19.89
C LYS A 170 8.12 -2.33 -19.16
N PHE A 171 8.62 -3.42 -18.58
CA PHE A 171 7.78 -4.36 -17.82
C PHE A 171 7.27 -3.72 -16.54
N GLN A 172 8.13 -3.02 -15.77
CA GLN A 172 7.75 -2.29 -14.56
C GLN A 172 6.65 -1.25 -14.84
N LYS A 173 6.79 -0.50 -15.94
CA LYS A 173 5.74 0.44 -16.37
C LYS A 173 4.42 -0.26 -16.70
N ALA A 174 4.49 -1.41 -17.37
CA ALA A 174 3.30 -2.14 -17.78
C ALA A 174 2.56 -2.78 -16.61
N CYS A 175 3.28 -3.41 -15.67
CA CYS A 175 2.67 -4.01 -14.48
C CYS A 175 2.34 -3.00 -13.38
N GLY A 176 2.97 -1.82 -13.39
CA GLY A 176 2.76 -0.76 -12.41
C GLY A 176 3.51 -0.96 -11.09
N PHE A 177 4.49 -1.86 -11.02
CA PHE A 177 5.27 -2.15 -9.82
C PHE A 177 6.77 -2.05 -10.08
N GLY A 178 7.52 -1.64 -9.03
CA GLY A 178 8.97 -1.55 -9.06
C GLY A 178 9.69 -2.62 -8.25
N CYS A 179 9.00 -3.57 -7.68
CA CYS A 179 9.39 -4.54 -6.66
C CYS A 179 10.88 -4.73 -6.43
N LEU A 180 11.28 -4.64 -5.16
CA LEU A 180 12.65 -4.92 -4.72
C LEU A 180 12.69 -6.25 -3.95
N PRO A 181 13.76 -7.06 -4.08
CA PRO A 181 13.89 -8.33 -3.34
C PRO A 181 13.86 -8.19 -1.82
N SER A 182 14.13 -6.99 -1.30
CA SER A 182 14.05 -6.66 0.13
C SER A 182 12.67 -6.16 0.57
N GLY A 183 11.75 -5.85 -0.36
CA GLY A 183 10.46 -5.25 -0.08
C GLY A 183 9.40 -6.22 0.48
N MET A 184 8.24 -5.68 0.81
CA MET A 184 7.12 -6.46 1.38
C MET A 184 6.61 -7.53 0.42
N LEU A 185 6.52 -7.21 -0.89
CA LEU A 185 6.03 -8.15 -1.91
C LEU A 185 6.96 -9.34 -2.16
N ALA A 186 8.23 -9.25 -1.72
CA ALA A 186 9.15 -10.37 -1.78
C ALA A 186 8.89 -11.44 -0.72
N ASP A 187 8.07 -11.16 0.28
CA ASP A 187 7.94 -12.01 1.47
C ASP A 187 6.56 -12.67 1.57
N ARG A 188 6.42 -13.82 0.92
CA ARG A 188 5.22 -14.65 1.00
C ARG A 188 4.93 -15.17 2.43
N GLN A 189 5.96 -15.21 3.30
CA GLN A 189 5.82 -15.71 4.67
C GLN A 189 5.15 -14.71 5.61
N LEU A 190 5.05 -13.43 5.24
CA LEU A 190 4.26 -12.45 5.99
C LEU A 190 2.82 -12.92 6.18
N GLY A 191 2.27 -13.68 5.22
CA GLY A 191 0.93 -14.26 5.30
C GLY A 191 -0.17 -13.20 5.44
N LEU A 192 0.08 -11.97 4.94
CA LEU A 192 -0.89 -10.89 4.93
C LEU A 192 -1.63 -10.89 3.59
N ASP A 193 -2.93 -10.68 3.64
CA ASP A 193 -3.70 -10.39 2.42
C ASP A 193 -3.51 -8.91 2.05
N LEU A 194 -2.39 -8.61 1.39
CA LEU A 194 -1.96 -7.25 1.09
C LEU A 194 -2.99 -6.45 0.29
N VAL A 195 -3.78 -7.09 -0.54
CA VAL A 195 -4.83 -6.43 -1.32
C VAL A 195 -5.97 -5.95 -0.42
N ASN A 196 -6.36 -6.76 0.57
CA ASN A 196 -7.49 -6.45 1.43
C ASN A 196 -7.11 -5.68 2.69
N VAL A 197 -5.92 -5.91 3.26
CA VAL A 197 -5.49 -5.17 4.47
C VAL A 197 -5.08 -3.73 4.17
N CYS A 198 -4.62 -3.42 2.94
CA CYS A 198 -4.27 -2.06 2.56
C CYS A 198 -5.53 -1.21 2.37
N THR A 199 -5.75 -0.28 3.26
CA THR A 199 -6.92 0.62 3.27
C THR A 199 -6.47 2.06 3.11
N TYR A 200 -7.09 2.78 2.18
CA TYR A 200 -6.79 4.19 1.97
C TYR A 200 -7.29 5.03 3.15
N ASP A 201 -6.48 5.98 3.57
CA ASP A 201 -6.90 7.00 4.51
C ASP A 201 -7.97 7.88 3.85
N TRP A 202 -9.17 7.81 4.40
CA TRP A 202 -10.32 8.56 3.87
C TRP A 202 -10.15 10.08 4.00
N MET A 203 -9.39 10.56 5.01
CA MET A 203 -9.12 11.99 5.18
C MET A 203 -8.33 12.54 3.98
N HIS A 204 -7.26 11.86 3.58
CA HIS A 204 -6.50 12.25 2.40
C HIS A 204 -7.29 12.03 1.12
N THR A 205 -8.03 10.91 1.02
CA THR A 205 -8.79 10.58 -0.18
C THR A 205 -10.00 11.48 -0.37
N PHE A 206 -10.63 11.92 0.72
CA PHE A 206 -11.89 12.65 0.66
C PHE A 206 -11.74 14.16 0.90
N LEU A 207 -10.92 14.56 1.91
CA LEU A 207 -10.89 15.95 2.37
C LEU A 207 -9.71 16.73 1.78
N GLN A 208 -8.51 16.18 1.83
CA GLN A 208 -7.29 16.95 1.54
C GLN A 208 -6.99 17.04 0.04
N ASP A 209 -6.98 15.90 -0.66
CA ASP A 209 -6.63 15.81 -2.08
C ASP A 209 -7.74 15.21 -2.94
N GLY A 210 -8.93 15.03 -2.37
CA GLY A 210 -9.99 14.23 -2.94
C GLY A 210 -11.25 15.00 -3.30
N MET A 211 -12.35 14.26 -3.30
CA MET A 211 -13.65 14.68 -3.84
C MET A 211 -14.20 15.95 -3.18
N MET A 212 -14.00 16.16 -1.86
CA MET A 212 -14.56 17.35 -1.20
C MET A 212 -13.91 18.66 -1.63
N SER A 213 -12.61 18.67 -1.92
CA SER A 213 -11.95 19.89 -2.42
C SER A 213 -12.44 20.25 -3.82
N MET A 214 -12.70 19.23 -4.66
CA MET A 214 -13.24 19.40 -5.99
C MET A 214 -14.71 19.82 -5.96
N ASP A 215 -15.52 19.17 -5.12
CA ASP A 215 -16.94 19.52 -4.93
C ASP A 215 -17.10 20.93 -4.36
N ALA A 216 -16.26 21.33 -3.40
CA ALA A 216 -16.28 22.69 -2.87
C ALA A 216 -15.89 23.73 -3.92
N ALA A 217 -14.89 23.45 -4.78
CA ALA A 217 -14.53 24.33 -5.89
C ALA A 217 -15.68 24.46 -6.89
N LEU A 218 -16.32 23.36 -7.29
CA LEU A 218 -17.47 23.35 -8.20
C LEU A 218 -18.68 24.10 -7.61
N LEU A 219 -18.94 23.95 -6.32
CA LEU A 219 -20.01 24.68 -5.62
C LEU A 219 -19.73 26.18 -5.56
N LEU A 220 -18.47 26.58 -5.35
CA LEU A 220 -18.05 27.98 -5.35
C LEU A 220 -18.16 28.58 -6.74
N GLU A 221 -17.72 27.87 -7.79
CA GLU A 221 -17.88 28.31 -9.18
C GLU A 221 -19.36 28.46 -9.58
N ALA A 222 -20.20 27.47 -9.23
CA ALA A 222 -21.64 27.53 -9.47
C ALA A 222 -22.34 28.63 -8.66
N GLY A 223 -21.83 28.97 -7.48
CA GLY A 223 -22.28 30.09 -6.67
C GLY A 223 -21.92 31.47 -7.29
N HIS A 224 -20.69 31.61 -7.79
CA HIS A 224 -20.23 32.83 -8.45
C HIS A 224 -21.03 33.13 -9.71
N SER A 225 -21.34 32.12 -10.53
CA SER A 225 -22.13 32.30 -11.77
C SER A 225 -23.59 32.66 -11.55
N LYS A 226 -24.09 32.68 -10.33
CA LYS A 226 -25.46 33.10 -9.97
C LYS A 226 -25.52 34.47 -9.30
N LEU A 227 -24.36 35.10 -9.06
CA LEU A 227 -24.27 36.43 -8.43
C LEU A 227 -23.97 37.53 -9.42
N ASP A 228 -23.66 37.19 -10.70
CA ASP A 228 -23.57 38.07 -11.86
C ASP A 228 -24.90 38.01 -12.64
#